data_3f9677945add9faea3b3256d76d1c477
#
_entry.id   3f9677945add9faea3b3256d76d1c477
#
_cell.length_a   1.000
_cell.length_b   1.000
_cell.length_c   1.000
_cell.angle_alpha   90.00
_cell.angle_beta   90.00
_cell.angle_gamma   90.00
#
_symmetry.space_group_name_H-M   'P 1'
#
loop_
_entity.id
_entity.type
_entity.pdbx_description
1 polymer ?
#
loop_
_entity_poly.entity_id
_entity_poly.type
_entity_poly.pdbx_seq_one_letter_code
_entity_poly.pdbx_strand_id
1 'polypeptide(L)'
;KNGVKPLVHTVAIDAIVPIVNPKNKVGNLTIEQLSQIYKGEITNWKEVGGADMRIVVVSRDSSSGTFESWGELVLRKAKVTPKAQMQASNGAIVQTVSKNRYAIGYIGLGYINKSVKPVPVNGVTANAKTAISGAYPVSRPLYMVTNGEPRGAVADYLNFVKGKEGQKLVEKTGFVPLGKK
;
A
#
# COMPACT_ATOMS: atom_id res chain seq x y z
N LYS A 1 2.66 16.36 26.79
CA LYS A 1 3.19 17.24 27.87
C LYS A 1 2.56 18.64 27.86
N ASN A 2 1.82 19.04 26.83
CA ASN A 2 1.25 20.40 26.69
C ASN A 2 -0.29 20.41 26.88
N GLY A 3 -0.86 19.60 27.77
CA GLY A 3 -2.31 19.55 28.01
C GLY A 3 -3.13 18.91 26.87
N VAL A 4 -2.48 18.39 25.82
CA VAL A 4 -3.15 17.70 24.71
C VAL A 4 -3.51 16.27 25.13
N LYS A 5 -4.77 15.90 24.95
CA LYS A 5 -5.29 14.54 25.16
C LYS A 5 -5.67 13.92 23.80
N PRO A 6 -4.72 13.35 23.06
CA PRO A 6 -4.99 12.85 21.73
C PRO A 6 -5.99 11.70 21.77
N LEU A 7 -7.08 11.84 21.02
CA LEU A 7 -8.05 10.77 20.76
C LEU A 7 -7.98 10.39 19.27
N VAL A 8 -7.74 9.11 19.03
CA VAL A 8 -7.50 8.58 17.68
C VAL A 8 -8.78 8.00 17.10
N HIS A 9 -9.13 8.44 15.89
CA HIS A 9 -10.30 7.98 15.15
C HIS A 9 -9.84 7.29 13.87
N THR A 10 -10.04 5.98 13.77
CA THR A 10 -9.83 5.28 12.50
C THR A 10 -10.88 5.73 11.49
N VAL A 11 -10.46 6.14 10.30
CA VAL A 11 -11.35 6.67 9.25
C VAL A 11 -11.32 5.89 7.95
N ALA A 12 -10.24 5.14 7.70
CA ALA A 12 -10.06 4.29 6.51
C ALA A 12 -8.94 3.28 6.76
N ILE A 13 -8.73 2.37 5.82
CA ILE A 13 -7.58 1.46 5.80
C ILE A 13 -6.85 1.65 4.49
N ASP A 14 -5.53 1.80 4.55
CA ASP A 14 -4.63 1.78 3.39
C ASP A 14 -4.07 0.37 3.23
N ALA A 15 -4.29 -0.24 2.09
CA ALA A 15 -3.70 -1.53 1.72
C ALA A 15 -2.77 -1.32 0.53
N ILE A 16 -1.48 -1.61 0.72
CA ILE A 16 -0.45 -1.39 -0.29
C ILE A 16 -0.11 -2.72 -0.93
N VAL A 17 -0.27 -2.79 -2.24
CA VAL A 17 -0.22 -4.04 -3.00
C VAL A 17 0.96 -4.04 -3.94
N PRO A 18 1.88 -5.03 -3.83
CA PRO A 18 2.91 -5.21 -4.84
C PRO A 18 2.27 -5.65 -6.16
N ILE A 19 2.72 -5.04 -7.23
CA ILE A 19 2.24 -5.30 -8.59
C ILE A 19 3.38 -5.63 -9.53
N VAL A 20 3.10 -6.50 -10.48
CA VAL A 20 4.00 -6.86 -11.57
C VAL A 20 3.28 -6.79 -12.91
N ASN A 21 4.03 -6.86 -14.01
CA ASN A 21 3.43 -6.99 -15.33
C ASN A 21 2.62 -8.30 -15.42
N PRO A 22 1.47 -8.34 -16.12
CA PRO A 22 0.66 -9.55 -16.25
C PRO A 22 1.41 -10.76 -16.85
N LYS A 23 2.46 -10.52 -17.64
CA LYS A 23 3.32 -11.57 -18.22
C LYS A 23 4.37 -12.12 -17.23
N ASN A 24 4.53 -11.51 -16.06
CA ASN A 24 5.41 -12.03 -15.01
C ASN A 24 4.74 -13.23 -14.34
N LYS A 25 5.47 -14.36 -14.21
CA LYS A 25 4.92 -15.62 -13.70
C LYS A 25 4.95 -15.74 -12.18
N VAL A 26 5.58 -14.79 -11.43
CA VAL A 26 5.61 -14.85 -9.97
C VAL A 26 4.19 -14.91 -9.40
N GLY A 27 3.93 -15.86 -8.50
CA GLY A 27 2.60 -16.13 -7.96
C GLY A 27 2.36 -15.61 -6.55
N ASN A 28 3.43 -15.45 -5.76
CA ASN A 28 3.40 -15.00 -4.38
C ASN A 28 4.78 -14.48 -3.99
N LEU A 29 4.83 -13.53 -3.06
CA LEU A 29 6.07 -13.07 -2.43
C LEU A 29 5.87 -12.96 -0.92
N THR A 30 6.90 -13.31 -0.16
CA THR A 30 6.90 -13.03 1.28
C THR A 30 7.31 -11.58 1.54
N ILE A 31 6.97 -11.04 2.72
CA ILE A 31 7.45 -9.71 3.15
C ILE A 31 8.98 -9.66 3.12
N GLU A 32 9.63 -10.74 3.52
CA GLU A 32 11.09 -10.81 3.51
C GLU A 32 11.66 -10.73 2.09
N GLN A 33 11.09 -11.48 1.13
CA GLN A 33 11.47 -11.41 -0.27
C GLN A 33 11.22 -10.02 -0.86
N LEU A 34 10.08 -9.39 -0.54
CA LEU A 34 9.81 -8.00 -0.94
C LEU A 34 10.86 -7.05 -0.36
N SER A 35 11.20 -7.18 0.91
CA SER A 35 12.25 -6.39 1.55
C SER A 35 13.60 -6.55 0.83
N GLN A 36 14.02 -7.78 0.57
CA GLN A 36 15.27 -8.09 -0.11
C GLN A 36 15.32 -7.57 -1.55
N ILE A 37 14.21 -7.68 -2.29
CA ILE A 37 14.07 -7.09 -3.64
C ILE A 37 14.25 -5.58 -3.59
N TYR A 38 13.53 -4.90 -2.69
CA TYR A 38 13.57 -3.43 -2.60
C TYR A 38 14.85 -2.89 -2.00
N LYS A 39 15.60 -3.68 -1.24
CA LYS A 39 16.99 -3.37 -0.82
C LYS A 39 18.01 -3.65 -1.94
N GLY A 40 17.64 -4.43 -2.96
CA GLY A 40 18.51 -4.82 -4.05
C GLY A 40 19.41 -6.01 -3.73
N GLU A 41 19.05 -6.81 -2.74
CA GLU A 41 19.69 -8.07 -2.36
C GLU A 41 19.26 -9.22 -3.29
N ILE A 42 17.95 -9.33 -3.56
CA ILE A 42 17.39 -10.18 -4.62
C ILE A 42 17.28 -9.34 -5.88
N THR A 43 17.95 -9.73 -6.95
CA THR A 43 18.03 -8.95 -8.19
C THR A 43 17.52 -9.71 -9.43
N ASN A 44 17.21 -10.97 -9.29
CA ASN A 44 16.72 -11.82 -10.36
C ASN A 44 15.41 -12.52 -9.97
N TRP A 45 14.42 -12.51 -10.84
CA TRP A 45 13.13 -13.16 -10.60
C TRP A 45 13.22 -14.65 -10.31
N LYS A 46 14.25 -15.37 -10.84
CA LYS A 46 14.44 -16.79 -10.56
C LYS A 46 14.67 -17.11 -9.09
N GLU A 47 15.21 -16.17 -8.31
CA GLU A 47 15.45 -16.31 -6.89
C GLU A 47 14.15 -16.40 -6.06
N VAL A 48 13.04 -15.97 -6.68
CA VAL A 48 11.69 -15.98 -6.07
C VAL A 48 10.67 -16.78 -6.91
N GLY A 49 11.14 -17.75 -7.69
CA GLY A 49 10.29 -18.66 -8.48
C GLY A 49 9.76 -18.07 -9.78
N GLY A 50 10.32 -16.97 -10.26
CA GLY A 50 10.04 -16.39 -11.56
C GLY A 50 11.00 -16.87 -12.65
N ALA A 51 10.96 -16.21 -13.82
CA ALA A 51 11.88 -16.49 -14.91
C ALA A 51 13.29 -15.94 -14.63
N ASP A 52 14.32 -16.46 -15.33
CA ASP A 52 15.69 -15.93 -15.23
C ASP A 52 15.78 -14.57 -15.91
N MET A 53 15.42 -13.54 -15.17
CA MET A 53 15.36 -12.14 -15.62
C MET A 53 15.62 -11.20 -14.45
N ARG A 54 16.38 -10.13 -14.74
CA ARG A 54 16.70 -9.09 -13.74
C ARG A 54 15.42 -8.37 -13.29
N ILE A 55 15.31 -8.10 -11.99
CA ILE A 55 14.23 -7.30 -11.41
C ILE A 55 14.51 -5.82 -11.63
N VAL A 56 13.49 -5.09 -12.09
CA VAL A 56 13.48 -3.62 -12.15
C VAL A 56 12.59 -3.12 -11.03
N VAL A 57 13.19 -2.53 -10.01
CA VAL A 57 12.48 -2.00 -8.84
C VAL A 57 11.90 -0.63 -9.17
N VAL A 58 10.59 -0.45 -8.96
CA VAL A 58 9.89 0.82 -9.12
C VAL A 58 9.32 1.22 -7.77
N SER A 59 9.63 2.43 -7.30
CA SER A 59 9.23 2.94 -5.99
C SER A 59 8.55 4.30 -6.10
N ARG A 60 7.93 4.75 -5.03
CA ARG A 60 7.39 6.10 -4.90
C ARG A 60 8.47 7.03 -4.37
N ASP A 61 8.31 8.31 -4.68
CA ASP A 61 9.13 9.39 -4.10
C ASP A 61 8.89 9.52 -2.58
N SER A 62 9.83 10.17 -1.90
CA SER A 62 9.83 10.30 -0.44
C SER A 62 8.70 11.18 0.15
N SER A 63 8.00 11.96 -0.68
CA SER A 63 6.84 12.74 -0.24
C SER A 63 5.56 11.92 -0.13
N SER A 64 5.59 10.65 -0.58
CA SER A 64 4.45 9.75 -0.61
C SER A 64 4.21 9.05 0.73
N GLY A 65 3.01 9.17 1.30
CA GLY A 65 2.60 8.35 2.45
C GLY A 65 2.62 6.85 2.17
N THR A 66 2.43 6.42 0.91
CA THR A 66 2.56 5.02 0.50
C THR A 66 4.03 4.57 0.55
N PHE A 67 4.99 5.44 0.22
CA PHE A 67 6.42 5.19 0.38
C PHE A 67 6.79 5.00 1.85
N GLU A 68 6.32 5.89 2.71
CA GLU A 68 6.54 5.81 4.16
C GLU A 68 6.01 4.50 4.73
N SER A 69 4.76 4.13 4.40
CA SER A 69 4.17 2.87 4.85
C SER A 69 4.91 1.64 4.35
N TRP A 70 5.33 1.65 3.08
CA TRP A 70 6.15 0.57 2.52
C TRP A 70 7.48 0.46 3.26
N GLY A 71 8.10 1.60 3.58
CA GLY A 71 9.31 1.69 4.37
C GLY A 71 9.16 1.07 5.77
N GLU A 72 8.04 1.28 6.42
CA GLU A 72 7.75 0.73 7.75
C GLU A 72 7.38 -0.76 7.70
N LEU A 73 6.38 -1.11 6.87
CA LEU A 73 5.76 -2.44 6.89
C LEU A 73 6.60 -3.51 6.17
N VAL A 74 7.32 -3.12 5.11
CA VAL A 74 8.09 -4.06 4.29
C VAL A 74 9.58 -3.93 4.54
N LEU A 75 10.11 -2.71 4.51
CA LEU A 75 11.56 -2.48 4.63
C LEU A 75 12.06 -2.39 6.07
N ARG A 76 11.15 -2.29 7.07
CA ARG A 76 11.53 -2.09 8.48
C ARG A 76 12.51 -0.94 8.65
N LYS A 77 12.24 0.18 7.94
CA LYS A 77 13.04 1.41 7.89
C LYS A 77 14.39 1.29 7.15
N ALA A 78 14.67 0.16 6.49
CA ALA A 78 15.82 0.08 5.59
C ALA A 78 15.59 0.96 4.34
N LYS A 79 16.68 1.37 3.70
CA LYS A 79 16.60 2.21 2.50
C LYS A 79 16.27 1.38 1.26
N VAL A 80 15.46 1.96 0.38
CA VAL A 80 15.26 1.44 -0.97
C VAL A 80 16.57 1.52 -1.75
N THR A 81 16.84 0.51 -2.58
CA THR A 81 18.02 0.49 -3.45
C THR A 81 18.12 1.77 -4.29
N PRO A 82 19.30 2.37 -4.41
CA PRO A 82 19.49 3.57 -5.25
C PRO A 82 19.25 3.30 -6.75
N LYS A 83 19.15 2.03 -7.15
CA LYS A 83 18.80 1.62 -8.53
C LYS A 83 17.31 1.63 -8.81
N ALA A 84 16.47 1.93 -7.82
CA ALA A 84 15.02 1.98 -8.01
C ALA A 84 14.61 3.19 -8.86
N GLN A 85 13.63 2.96 -9.74
CA GLN A 85 12.98 4.03 -10.51
C GLN A 85 11.93 4.69 -9.64
N MET A 86 12.13 5.97 -9.31
CA MET A 86 11.21 6.73 -8.45
C MET A 86 10.07 7.31 -9.28
N GLN A 87 8.84 7.21 -8.77
CA GLN A 87 7.61 7.66 -9.45
C GLN A 87 6.77 8.55 -8.52
N ALA A 88 6.21 9.62 -9.08
CA ALA A 88 5.45 10.62 -8.32
C ALA A 88 4.02 10.19 -7.94
N SER A 89 3.46 9.14 -8.56
CA SER A 89 2.06 8.73 -8.30
C SER A 89 1.84 7.22 -8.46
N ASN A 90 0.75 6.69 -7.88
CA ASN A 90 0.31 5.32 -8.10
C ASN A 90 0.07 5.04 -9.60
N GLY A 91 -0.53 6.00 -10.33
CA GLY A 91 -0.76 5.88 -11.77
C GLY A 91 0.54 5.75 -12.56
N ALA A 92 1.59 6.51 -12.20
CA ALA A 92 2.91 6.40 -12.82
C ALA A 92 3.58 5.04 -12.54
N ILE A 93 3.43 4.49 -11.33
CA ILE A 93 3.86 3.11 -11.02
C ILE A 93 3.13 2.11 -11.93
N VAL A 94 1.79 2.19 -12.02
CA VAL A 94 1.00 1.31 -12.88
C VAL A 94 1.48 1.39 -14.33
N GLN A 95 1.70 2.60 -14.86
CA GLN A 95 2.15 2.80 -16.22
C GLN A 95 3.54 2.19 -16.47
N THR A 96 4.47 2.37 -15.54
CA THR A 96 5.83 1.82 -15.65
C THR A 96 5.82 0.30 -15.60
N VAL A 97 5.09 -0.30 -14.65
CA VAL A 97 5.00 -1.75 -14.48
C VAL A 97 4.27 -2.41 -15.65
N SER A 98 3.20 -1.80 -16.16
CA SER A 98 2.45 -2.34 -17.31
C SER A 98 3.28 -2.44 -18.59
N LYS A 99 4.25 -1.55 -18.77
CA LYS A 99 5.13 -1.50 -19.94
C LYS A 99 6.42 -2.30 -19.78
N ASN A 100 6.76 -2.72 -18.57
CA ASN A 100 8.02 -3.43 -18.29
C ASN A 100 7.74 -4.78 -17.61
N ARG A 101 7.91 -5.89 -18.35
CA ARG A 101 7.69 -7.26 -17.84
C ARG A 101 8.63 -7.66 -16.70
N TYR A 102 9.67 -6.92 -16.45
CA TYR A 102 10.67 -7.19 -15.41
C TYR A 102 10.45 -6.36 -14.15
N ALA A 103 9.53 -5.38 -14.21
CA ALA A 103 9.29 -4.45 -13.13
C ALA A 103 8.45 -5.05 -12.01
N ILE A 104 8.77 -4.62 -10.80
CA ILE A 104 7.92 -4.70 -9.62
C ILE A 104 7.67 -3.29 -9.09
N GLY A 105 6.44 -2.98 -8.74
CA GLY A 105 6.05 -1.74 -8.08
C GLY A 105 5.09 -2.02 -6.93
N TYR A 106 4.67 -1.01 -6.20
CA TYR A 106 3.60 -1.10 -5.20
C TYR A 106 2.65 0.11 -5.31
N ILE A 107 1.39 -0.14 -5.08
CA ILE A 107 0.31 0.86 -5.20
C ILE A 107 -0.76 0.63 -4.13
N GLY A 108 -1.59 1.63 -3.87
CA GLY A 108 -2.82 1.45 -3.10
C GLY A 108 -3.80 0.51 -3.81
N LEU A 109 -4.55 -0.27 -3.04
CA LEU A 109 -5.48 -1.30 -3.53
C LEU A 109 -6.46 -0.76 -4.60
N GLY A 110 -6.97 0.45 -4.43
CA GLY A 110 -7.94 1.06 -5.36
C GLY A 110 -7.35 1.46 -6.72
N TYR A 111 -6.04 1.39 -6.92
CA TYR A 111 -5.38 1.67 -8.21
C TYR A 111 -5.13 0.44 -9.06
N ILE A 112 -5.50 -0.76 -8.57
CA ILE A 112 -5.35 -2.00 -9.33
C ILE A 112 -6.30 -1.97 -10.53
N ASN A 113 -5.77 -2.32 -11.70
CA ASN A 113 -6.54 -2.46 -12.93
C ASN A 113 -5.98 -3.60 -13.80
N LYS A 114 -6.62 -3.89 -14.92
CA LYS A 114 -6.27 -5.00 -15.82
C LYS A 114 -4.87 -4.93 -16.45
N SER A 115 -4.21 -3.78 -16.40
CA SER A 115 -2.87 -3.59 -17.01
C SER A 115 -1.73 -4.10 -16.12
N VAL A 116 -2.01 -4.44 -14.87
CA VAL A 116 -1.02 -4.95 -13.89
C VAL A 116 -1.59 -6.16 -13.14
N LYS A 117 -0.70 -7.02 -12.68
CA LYS A 117 -1.03 -8.18 -11.86
C LYS A 117 -0.65 -7.93 -10.40
N PRO A 118 -1.63 -7.90 -9.46
CA PRO A 118 -1.33 -7.90 -8.04
C PRO A 118 -0.68 -9.22 -7.61
N VAL A 119 0.28 -9.13 -6.71
CA VAL A 119 0.98 -10.29 -6.15
C VAL A 119 0.53 -10.49 -4.71
N PRO A 120 0.04 -11.68 -4.33
CA PRO A 120 -0.24 -12.04 -2.94
C PRO A 120 1.00 -11.88 -2.08
N VAL A 121 0.81 -11.47 -0.83
CA VAL A 121 1.90 -11.36 0.16
C VAL A 121 1.69 -12.38 1.27
N ASN A 122 2.71 -13.20 1.54
CA ASN A 122 2.62 -14.33 2.49
C ASN A 122 1.42 -15.25 2.19
N GLY A 123 1.08 -15.45 0.91
CA GLY A 123 -0.08 -16.24 0.48
C GLY A 123 -1.43 -15.54 0.60
N VAL A 124 -1.48 -14.30 1.09
CA VAL A 124 -2.73 -13.55 1.27
C VAL A 124 -2.94 -12.58 0.12
N THR A 125 -4.07 -12.69 -0.57
CA THR A 125 -4.49 -11.74 -1.60
C THR A 125 -5.06 -10.47 -0.97
N ALA A 126 -4.60 -9.31 -1.46
CA ALA A 126 -5.12 -8.02 -1.04
C ALA A 126 -6.55 -7.81 -1.57
N ASN A 127 -7.47 -7.56 -0.68
CA ASN A 127 -8.84 -7.11 -0.96
C ASN A 127 -9.40 -6.40 0.27
N ALA A 128 -10.58 -5.79 0.15
CA ALA A 128 -11.18 -5.06 1.26
C ALA A 128 -11.37 -5.94 2.51
N LYS A 129 -11.81 -7.20 2.35
CA LYS A 129 -12.04 -8.13 3.47
C LYS A 129 -10.74 -8.45 4.20
N THR A 130 -9.67 -8.79 3.48
CA THR A 130 -8.38 -9.16 4.08
C THR A 130 -7.66 -7.95 4.68
N ALA A 131 -7.86 -6.74 4.13
CA ALA A 131 -7.35 -5.51 4.69
C ALA A 131 -8.07 -5.13 5.99
N ILE A 132 -9.41 -5.18 6.03
CA ILE A 132 -10.23 -4.86 7.21
C ILE A 132 -9.95 -5.82 8.36
N SER A 133 -9.84 -7.12 8.06
CA SER A 133 -9.57 -8.15 9.08
C SER A 133 -8.12 -8.16 9.59
N GLY A 134 -7.21 -7.38 8.96
CA GLY A 134 -5.78 -7.41 9.28
C GLY A 134 -5.06 -8.66 8.78
N ALA A 135 -5.72 -9.55 8.01
CA ALA A 135 -5.09 -10.73 7.42
C ALA A 135 -4.08 -10.36 6.33
N TYR A 136 -4.30 -9.25 5.59
CA TYR A 136 -3.34 -8.76 4.61
C TYR A 136 -2.22 -7.98 5.29
N PRO A 137 -0.96 -8.44 5.21
CA PRO A 137 0.09 -7.93 6.10
C PRO A 137 0.62 -6.53 5.74
N VAL A 138 0.34 -6.02 4.52
CA VAL A 138 0.78 -4.69 4.08
C VAL A 138 -0.42 -3.74 4.07
N SER A 139 -1.07 -3.64 5.23
CA SER A 139 -2.18 -2.72 5.44
C SER A 139 -2.01 -1.96 6.76
N ARG A 140 -2.53 -0.73 6.79
CA ARG A 140 -2.55 0.10 8.00
C ARG A 140 -3.84 0.91 8.11
N PRO A 141 -4.33 1.17 9.32
CA PRO A 141 -5.41 2.12 9.50
C PRO A 141 -4.92 3.55 9.24
N LEU A 142 -5.82 4.38 8.70
CA LEU A 142 -5.66 5.81 8.58
C LEU A 142 -6.44 6.49 9.70
N TYR A 143 -5.84 7.50 10.30
CA TYR A 143 -6.35 8.14 11.49
C TYR A 143 -6.62 9.62 11.28
N MET A 144 -7.68 10.11 11.95
CA MET A 144 -7.82 11.51 12.35
C MET A 144 -7.61 11.59 13.87
N VAL A 145 -7.00 12.66 14.34
CA VAL A 145 -6.71 12.84 15.76
C VAL A 145 -7.36 14.12 16.26
N THR A 146 -8.06 14.04 17.39
CA THR A 146 -8.65 15.20 18.08
C THR A 146 -7.99 15.43 19.42
N ASN A 147 -8.09 16.64 19.96
CA ASN A 147 -7.72 16.92 21.34
C ASN A 147 -8.93 16.66 22.25
N GLY A 148 -9.01 15.46 22.81
CA GLY A 148 -10.15 14.97 23.60
C GLY A 148 -11.37 14.64 22.73
N GLU A 149 -12.54 14.51 23.36
CA GLU A 149 -13.79 14.20 22.68
C GLU A 149 -14.19 15.29 21.67
N PRO A 150 -14.48 14.91 20.40
CA PRO A 150 -14.86 15.86 19.37
C PRO A 150 -16.23 16.48 19.69
N ARG A 151 -16.37 17.80 19.45
CA ARG A 151 -17.61 18.55 19.66
C ARG A 151 -17.89 19.49 18.50
N GLY A 152 -19.16 19.88 18.30
CA GLY A 152 -19.59 20.81 17.27
C GLY A 152 -19.11 20.38 15.88
N ALA A 153 -18.63 21.30 15.07
CA ALA A 153 -18.20 21.05 13.68
C ALA A 153 -17.16 19.95 13.53
N VAL A 154 -16.29 19.73 14.53
CA VAL A 154 -15.31 18.63 14.51
C VAL A 154 -16.01 17.28 14.66
N ALA A 155 -17.00 17.17 15.53
CA ALA A 155 -17.80 15.95 15.68
C ALA A 155 -18.62 15.69 14.40
N ASP A 156 -19.25 16.72 13.85
CA ASP A 156 -20.05 16.62 12.63
C ASP A 156 -19.20 16.15 11.43
N TYR A 157 -17.99 16.70 11.28
CA TYR A 157 -17.06 16.29 10.24
C TYR A 157 -16.61 14.82 10.40
N LEU A 158 -16.24 14.40 11.61
CA LEU A 158 -15.87 13.00 11.87
C LEU A 158 -17.03 12.03 11.63
N ASN A 159 -18.25 12.42 12.02
CA ASN A 159 -19.45 11.64 11.77
C ASN A 159 -19.74 11.52 10.26
N PHE A 160 -19.56 12.61 9.51
CA PHE A 160 -19.66 12.57 8.05
C PHE A 160 -18.61 11.61 7.44
N VAL A 161 -17.32 11.76 7.80
CA VAL A 161 -16.24 10.91 7.26
C VAL A 161 -16.48 9.44 7.56
N LYS A 162 -16.92 9.10 8.77
CA LYS A 162 -17.23 7.72 9.20
C LYS A 162 -18.59 7.22 8.73
N GLY A 163 -19.45 8.13 8.30
CA GLY A 163 -20.80 7.84 7.78
C GLY A 163 -20.78 7.28 6.37
N LYS A 164 -21.95 6.83 5.90
CA LYS A 164 -22.12 6.17 4.59
C LYS A 164 -21.55 6.96 3.43
N GLU A 165 -21.82 8.27 3.37
CA GLU A 165 -21.35 9.11 2.26
C GLU A 165 -19.85 9.36 2.32
N GLY A 166 -19.29 9.63 3.49
CA GLY A 166 -17.84 9.76 3.68
C GLY A 166 -17.10 8.47 3.32
N GLN A 167 -17.63 7.32 3.70
CA GLN A 167 -17.01 6.02 3.37
C GLN A 167 -17.09 5.67 1.88
N LYS A 168 -18.09 6.15 1.13
CA LYS A 168 -18.10 6.09 -0.33
C LYS A 168 -16.98 6.94 -0.95
N LEU A 169 -16.70 8.10 -0.37
CA LEU A 169 -15.59 8.94 -0.82
C LEU A 169 -14.24 8.29 -0.51
N VAL A 170 -14.09 7.63 0.65
CA VAL A 170 -12.91 6.83 0.99
C VAL A 170 -12.64 5.78 -0.09
N GLU A 171 -13.64 5.02 -0.48
CA GLU A 171 -13.53 4.02 -1.54
C GLU A 171 -13.18 4.65 -2.89
N LYS A 172 -13.86 5.74 -3.27
CA LYS A 172 -13.60 6.47 -4.52
C LYS A 172 -12.18 7.02 -4.62
N THR A 173 -11.56 7.35 -3.49
CA THR A 173 -10.16 7.84 -3.42
C THR A 173 -9.13 6.72 -3.36
N GLY A 174 -9.55 5.44 -3.45
CA GLY A 174 -8.67 4.29 -3.54
C GLY A 174 -8.24 3.69 -2.21
N PHE A 175 -8.85 4.12 -1.10
CA PHE A 175 -8.68 3.52 0.21
C PHE A 175 -9.77 2.48 0.51
N VAL A 176 -9.52 1.64 1.50
CA VAL A 176 -10.49 0.65 1.95
C VAL A 176 -11.40 1.28 3.01
N PRO A 177 -12.74 1.29 2.79
CA PRO A 177 -13.67 1.79 3.78
C PRO A 177 -13.65 0.94 5.05
N LEU A 178 -14.05 1.54 6.16
CA LEU A 178 -14.31 0.79 7.39
C LEU A 178 -15.47 -0.20 7.12
N GLY A 179 -15.29 -1.45 7.48
CA GLY A 179 -16.37 -2.44 7.36
C GLY A 179 -17.63 -1.97 8.10
N LYS A 180 -18.80 -2.35 7.58
CA LYS A 180 -20.06 -2.16 8.33
C LYS A 180 -19.93 -2.88 9.67
N LYS A 181 -20.07 -2.11 10.75
CA LYS A 181 -20.33 -2.70 12.07
C LYS A 181 -21.70 -3.36 12.08
#